data_4cbb78af88a3411730f732fd49ae4859
#
_entry.id   4cbb78af88a3411730f732fd49ae4859
#
_cell.length_a   1.000
_cell.length_b   1.000
_cell.length_c   1.000
_cell.angle_alpha   90.00
_cell.angle_beta   90.00
_cell.angle_gamma   90.00
#
_symmetry.space_group_name_H-M   'P 1'
#
loop_
_entity.id
_entity.type
_entity.pdbx_description
1 polymer ?
#
loop_
_entity_poly.entity_id
_entity_poly.type
_entity_poly.pdbx_seq_one_letter_code
_entity_poly.pdbx_strand_id
1 'polypeptide(L)'
;MNDFKNKRVIVTGAASGIGKAVAEQFLAQGALVGLIDRNEEELQEFLADYDAQSHYRAVDVTEAEKLQEAMSGLVEELGGLDVLHVNAGINGTWTPIEELTVAEWDQTINTNLRSTFITVKAAIPFMKAKGGSIVITSSVNGNRIFSNFGATAYSTSKAGQVAFTKMAALELSGYNIRVNAICPGAIATNIDASTEIEEEVARVEIPVKYPERSRPLKQETGVPEQVANLVLFLSSEAAGNISGTEVYIDGAESLL
;
A
#
# COMPACT_ATOMS: atom_id res chain seq x y z
N MET A 1 6.43 -14.04 -19.12
CA MET A 1 7.71 -14.30 -18.42
C MET A 1 7.35 -14.60 -16.98
N ASN A 2 7.78 -15.74 -16.44
CA ASN A 2 7.49 -16.10 -15.04
C ASN A 2 8.62 -15.59 -14.16
N ASP A 3 8.79 -14.28 -14.08
CA ASP A 3 9.89 -13.65 -13.35
C ASP A 3 9.80 -13.84 -11.83
N PHE A 4 8.61 -14.24 -11.33
CA PHE A 4 8.36 -14.46 -9.89
C PHE A 4 8.15 -15.93 -9.51
N LYS A 5 8.46 -16.87 -10.39
CA LYS A 5 8.35 -18.30 -10.07
C LYS A 5 9.14 -18.64 -8.80
N ASN A 6 8.45 -19.21 -7.82
CA ASN A 6 8.99 -19.55 -6.50
C ASN A 6 9.53 -18.38 -5.67
N LYS A 7 9.27 -17.13 -6.06
CA LYS A 7 9.53 -15.96 -5.19
C LYS A 7 8.50 -15.92 -4.06
N ARG A 8 8.93 -15.49 -2.91
CA ARG A 8 8.15 -15.42 -1.67
C ARG A 8 7.74 -13.98 -1.44
N VAL A 9 6.46 -13.76 -1.46
CA VAL A 9 5.86 -12.42 -1.43
C VAL A 9 4.94 -12.31 -0.21
N ILE A 10 4.98 -11.21 0.52
CA ILE A 10 3.95 -10.88 1.52
C ILE A 10 3.28 -9.58 1.13
N VAL A 11 1.94 -9.58 1.21
CA VAL A 11 1.09 -8.43 0.91
C VAL A 11 0.22 -8.10 2.11
N THR A 12 0.21 -6.84 2.56
CA THR A 12 -0.72 -6.34 3.58
C THR A 12 -1.89 -5.61 2.96
N GLY A 13 -3.08 -5.68 3.57
CA GLY A 13 -4.32 -5.19 2.95
C GLY A 13 -4.68 -6.02 1.72
N ALA A 14 -4.50 -7.34 1.83
CA ALA A 14 -4.54 -8.27 0.70
C ALA A 14 -5.95 -8.77 0.34
N ALA A 15 -6.94 -8.52 1.20
CA ALA A 15 -8.30 -9.04 1.00
C ALA A 15 -9.06 -8.31 -0.12
N SER A 16 -8.72 -7.06 -0.43
CA SER A 16 -9.46 -6.26 -1.42
C SER A 16 -8.59 -5.29 -2.23
N GLY A 17 -9.18 -4.66 -3.22
CA GLY A 17 -8.60 -3.54 -3.97
C GLY A 17 -7.21 -3.81 -4.56
N ILE A 18 -6.30 -2.87 -4.35
CA ILE A 18 -4.91 -2.95 -4.88
C ILE A 18 -4.17 -4.16 -4.32
N GLY A 19 -4.28 -4.42 -3.00
CA GLY A 19 -3.58 -5.53 -2.37
C GLY A 19 -3.98 -6.89 -2.94
N LYS A 20 -5.29 -7.10 -3.15
CA LYS A 20 -5.83 -8.32 -3.77
C LYS A 20 -5.29 -8.48 -5.19
N ALA A 21 -5.40 -7.44 -6.02
CA ALA A 21 -4.90 -7.49 -7.40
C ALA A 21 -3.39 -7.75 -7.48
N VAL A 22 -2.60 -7.19 -6.54
CA VAL A 22 -1.16 -7.46 -6.45
C VAL A 22 -0.90 -8.92 -6.10
N ALA A 23 -1.60 -9.48 -5.12
CA ALA A 23 -1.46 -10.88 -4.73
C ALA A 23 -1.80 -11.82 -5.90
N GLU A 24 -2.92 -11.59 -6.58
CA GLU A 24 -3.36 -12.35 -7.76
C GLU A 24 -2.31 -12.32 -8.88
N GLN A 25 -1.74 -11.16 -9.17
CA GLN A 25 -0.72 -11.02 -10.21
C GLN A 25 0.59 -11.76 -9.86
N PHE A 26 1.02 -11.76 -8.60
CA PHE A 26 2.18 -12.55 -8.17
C PHE A 26 1.91 -14.04 -8.28
N LEU A 27 0.74 -14.51 -7.84
CA LEU A 27 0.33 -15.91 -7.95
C LEU A 27 0.27 -16.37 -9.42
N ALA A 28 -0.28 -15.55 -10.30
CA ALA A 28 -0.33 -15.82 -11.74
C ALA A 28 1.07 -15.99 -12.37
N GLN A 29 2.11 -15.41 -11.75
CA GLN A 29 3.51 -15.59 -12.15
C GLN A 29 4.25 -16.68 -11.38
N GLY A 30 3.54 -17.48 -10.59
CA GLY A 30 4.10 -18.65 -9.89
C GLY A 30 4.82 -18.31 -8.58
N ALA A 31 4.53 -17.16 -7.98
CA ALA A 31 5.03 -16.82 -6.65
C ALA A 31 4.29 -17.61 -5.56
N LEU A 32 4.93 -17.70 -4.39
CA LEU A 32 4.30 -18.12 -3.13
C LEU A 32 3.91 -16.84 -2.39
N VAL A 33 2.65 -16.70 -1.97
CA VAL A 33 2.14 -15.43 -1.44
C VAL A 33 1.55 -15.59 -0.04
N GLY A 34 2.06 -14.79 0.90
CA GLY A 34 1.48 -14.59 2.23
C GLY A 34 0.57 -13.37 2.24
N LEU A 35 -0.65 -13.54 2.72
CA LEU A 35 -1.69 -12.52 2.76
C LEU A 35 -1.93 -12.07 4.20
N ILE A 36 -1.92 -10.77 4.44
CA ILE A 36 -2.28 -10.17 5.73
C ILE A 36 -3.42 -9.18 5.52
N ASP A 37 -4.52 -9.41 6.19
CA ASP A 37 -5.66 -8.49 6.25
C ASP A 37 -6.43 -8.71 7.55
N ARG A 38 -7.29 -7.76 7.94
CA ARG A 38 -8.18 -7.93 9.08
C ARG A 38 -9.45 -8.72 8.74
N ASN A 39 -9.83 -8.78 7.45
CA ASN A 39 -11.03 -9.45 6.97
C ASN A 39 -10.73 -10.92 6.64
N GLU A 40 -10.96 -11.78 7.63
CA GLU A 40 -10.69 -13.21 7.49
C GLU A 40 -11.57 -13.89 6.44
N GLU A 41 -12.83 -13.48 6.31
CA GLU A 41 -13.79 -14.07 5.37
C GLU A 41 -13.32 -13.87 3.92
N GLU A 42 -12.96 -12.63 3.55
CA GLU A 42 -12.42 -12.33 2.22
C GLU A 42 -11.08 -13.03 1.96
N LEU A 43 -10.21 -13.21 2.98
CA LEU A 43 -8.98 -13.97 2.84
C LEU A 43 -9.25 -15.46 2.58
N GLN A 44 -10.25 -16.05 3.25
CA GLN A 44 -10.65 -17.45 3.03
C GLN A 44 -11.24 -17.66 1.62
N GLU A 45 -12.07 -16.73 1.16
CA GLU A 45 -12.58 -16.74 -0.22
C GLU A 45 -11.45 -16.66 -1.24
N PHE A 46 -10.47 -15.79 -1.01
CA PHE A 46 -9.29 -15.70 -1.87
C PHE A 46 -8.52 -17.02 -1.93
N LEU A 47 -8.32 -17.68 -0.79
CA LEU A 47 -7.60 -18.94 -0.74
C LEU A 47 -8.30 -20.10 -1.50
N ALA A 48 -9.62 -20.08 -1.59
CA ALA A 48 -10.36 -21.12 -2.30
C ALA A 48 -9.89 -21.27 -3.76
N ASP A 49 -9.40 -20.19 -4.36
CA ASP A 49 -8.88 -20.17 -5.73
C ASP A 49 -7.37 -20.45 -5.83
N TYR A 50 -6.59 -20.31 -4.72
CA TYR A 50 -5.12 -20.30 -4.73
C TYR A 50 -4.44 -21.11 -3.60
N ASP A 51 -5.13 -22.07 -3.01
CA ASP A 51 -4.73 -22.83 -1.79
C ASP A 51 -3.28 -23.34 -1.80
N ALA A 52 -2.81 -23.89 -2.92
CA ALA A 52 -1.48 -24.50 -3.00
C ALA A 52 -0.30 -23.52 -3.00
N GLN A 53 -0.53 -22.23 -3.19
CA GLN A 53 0.52 -21.21 -3.37
C GLN A 53 0.37 -20.02 -2.41
N SER A 54 -0.64 -20.03 -1.55
CA SER A 54 -0.91 -18.91 -0.66
C SER A 54 -1.21 -19.36 0.77
N HIS A 55 -0.80 -18.50 1.71
CA HIS A 55 -1.10 -18.59 3.13
C HIS A 55 -1.65 -17.26 3.61
N TYR A 56 -2.44 -17.24 4.69
CA TYR A 56 -2.95 -16.00 5.23
C TYR A 56 -2.82 -15.87 6.74
N ARG A 57 -2.92 -14.63 7.21
CA ARG A 57 -3.14 -14.27 8.62
C ARG A 57 -4.18 -13.17 8.70
N ALA A 58 -5.24 -13.41 9.46
CA ALA A 58 -6.25 -12.42 9.77
C ALA A 58 -5.76 -11.56 10.94
N VAL A 59 -5.21 -10.37 10.63
CA VAL A 59 -4.59 -9.49 11.63
C VAL A 59 -4.84 -8.03 11.27
N ASP A 60 -5.22 -7.23 12.28
CA ASP A 60 -5.20 -5.79 12.16
C ASP A 60 -3.74 -5.29 12.23
N VAL A 61 -3.30 -4.58 11.19
CA VAL A 61 -1.91 -4.08 11.08
C VAL A 61 -1.53 -3.06 12.16
N THR A 62 -2.49 -2.56 12.93
CA THR A 62 -2.25 -1.67 14.09
C THR A 62 -1.77 -2.42 15.32
N GLU A 63 -2.01 -3.74 15.39
CA GLU A 63 -1.63 -4.62 16.50
C GLU A 63 -0.18 -5.14 16.32
N ALA A 64 0.79 -4.38 16.83
CA ALA A 64 2.21 -4.56 16.52
C ALA A 64 2.75 -5.97 16.79
N GLU A 65 2.43 -6.57 17.95
CA GLU A 65 2.91 -7.90 18.32
C GLU A 65 2.29 -8.98 17.41
N LYS A 66 0.97 -8.92 17.18
CA LYS A 66 0.28 -9.87 16.30
C LYS A 66 0.76 -9.77 14.86
N LEU A 67 1.02 -8.54 14.37
CA LEU A 67 1.57 -8.34 13.04
C LEU A 67 2.98 -8.94 12.90
N GLN A 68 3.84 -8.80 13.91
CA GLN A 68 5.17 -9.41 13.90
C GLN A 68 5.11 -10.94 13.93
N GLU A 69 4.21 -11.51 14.74
CA GLU A 69 3.97 -12.96 14.78
C GLU A 69 3.43 -13.47 13.44
N ALA A 70 2.47 -12.77 12.84
CA ALA A 70 1.90 -13.08 11.53
C ALA A 70 2.97 -13.07 10.43
N MET A 71 3.81 -12.04 10.40
CA MET A 71 4.93 -11.93 9.46
C MET A 71 5.91 -13.10 9.62
N SER A 72 6.31 -13.41 10.85
CA SER A 72 7.26 -14.50 11.13
C SER A 72 6.70 -15.87 10.72
N GLY A 73 5.44 -16.15 11.06
CA GLY A 73 4.79 -17.39 10.69
C GLY A 73 4.63 -17.57 9.18
N LEU A 74 4.25 -16.48 8.46
CA LEU A 74 4.17 -16.53 7.00
C LEU A 74 5.55 -16.73 6.36
N VAL A 75 6.59 -16.09 6.87
CA VAL A 75 7.95 -16.26 6.34
C VAL A 75 8.44 -17.69 6.55
N GLU A 76 8.09 -18.33 7.66
CA GLU A 76 8.43 -19.73 7.93
C GLU A 76 7.72 -20.67 6.94
N GLU A 77 6.42 -20.49 6.72
CA GLU A 77 5.63 -21.29 5.78
C GLU A 77 6.08 -21.11 4.32
N LEU A 78 6.40 -19.87 3.92
CA LEU A 78 6.90 -19.57 2.58
C LEU A 78 8.38 -19.99 2.36
N GLY A 79 9.12 -20.25 3.43
CA GLY A 79 10.57 -20.54 3.38
C GLY A 79 11.44 -19.32 3.13
N GLY A 80 10.97 -18.11 3.44
CA GLY A 80 11.69 -16.84 3.34
C GLY A 80 10.85 -15.68 2.83
N LEU A 81 11.52 -14.55 2.45
CA LEU A 81 10.86 -13.35 1.94
C LEU A 81 11.75 -12.69 0.87
N ASP A 82 11.21 -12.51 -0.34
CA ASP A 82 11.86 -11.82 -1.45
C ASP A 82 11.23 -10.47 -1.76
N VAL A 83 9.89 -10.36 -1.59
CA VAL A 83 9.12 -9.15 -1.88
C VAL A 83 8.14 -8.88 -0.75
N LEU A 84 8.08 -7.62 -0.33
CA LEU A 84 7.06 -7.12 0.60
C LEU A 84 6.27 -5.99 -0.05
N HIS A 85 4.94 -6.13 -0.13
CA HIS A 85 4.06 -5.05 -0.51
C HIS A 85 3.29 -4.54 0.70
N VAL A 86 3.61 -3.33 1.14
CA VAL A 86 2.98 -2.64 2.27
C VAL A 86 1.85 -1.78 1.73
N ASN A 87 0.63 -2.30 1.80
CA ASN A 87 -0.52 -1.68 1.14
C ASN A 87 -1.69 -1.35 2.09
N ALA A 88 -1.80 -2.03 3.23
CA ALA A 88 -2.89 -1.77 4.18
C ALA A 88 -3.03 -0.28 4.52
N GLY A 89 -4.26 0.23 4.47
CA GLY A 89 -4.54 1.63 4.76
C GLY A 89 -6.02 1.95 4.67
N ILE A 90 -6.39 3.09 5.25
CA ILE A 90 -7.74 3.67 5.26
C ILE A 90 -7.70 5.14 4.85
N ASN A 91 -8.81 5.68 4.37
CA ASN A 91 -8.97 7.13 4.20
C ASN A 91 -9.22 7.85 5.54
N GLY A 92 -9.92 7.20 6.48
CA GLY A 92 -10.26 7.76 7.79
C GLY A 92 -11.31 8.88 7.71
N THR A 93 -11.42 9.65 8.78
CA THR A 93 -12.36 10.77 8.87
C THR A 93 -11.83 12.00 8.14
N TRP A 94 -12.66 12.59 7.30
CA TRP A 94 -12.42 13.84 6.59
C TRP A 94 -13.30 14.93 7.23
N THR A 95 -12.66 15.86 7.90
CA THR A 95 -13.30 16.95 8.63
C THR A 95 -12.33 18.14 8.74
N PRO A 96 -12.82 19.39 8.95
CA PRO A 96 -11.93 20.52 9.21
C PRO A 96 -10.97 20.22 10.35
N ILE A 97 -9.73 20.70 10.26
CA ILE A 97 -8.67 20.39 11.23
C ILE A 97 -9.04 20.74 12.68
N GLU A 98 -9.88 21.76 12.88
CA GLU A 98 -10.36 22.18 14.20
C GLU A 98 -11.39 21.22 14.82
N GLU A 99 -12.07 20.41 14.00
CA GLU A 99 -13.06 19.42 14.41
C GLU A 99 -12.46 18.00 14.50
N LEU A 100 -11.32 17.76 13.82
CA LEU A 100 -10.67 16.45 13.80
C LEU A 100 -10.21 16.06 15.20
N THR A 101 -10.80 15.01 15.75
CA THR A 101 -10.43 14.51 17.08
C THR A 101 -9.06 13.83 17.06
N VAL A 102 -8.38 13.82 18.22
CA VAL A 102 -7.12 13.08 18.37
C VAL A 102 -7.29 11.59 18.08
N ALA A 103 -8.44 11.01 18.43
CA ALA A 103 -8.71 9.58 18.20
C ALA A 103 -8.80 9.25 16.70
N GLU A 104 -9.47 10.05 15.90
CA GLU A 104 -9.57 9.88 14.43
C GLU A 104 -8.22 10.10 13.74
N TRP A 105 -7.50 11.13 14.19
CA TRP A 105 -6.12 11.34 13.76
C TRP A 105 -5.27 10.10 14.04
N ASP A 106 -5.25 9.62 15.29
CA ASP A 106 -4.47 8.47 15.71
C ASP A 106 -4.87 7.20 14.96
N GLN A 107 -6.15 6.97 14.72
CA GLN A 107 -6.63 5.84 13.93
C GLN A 107 -6.01 5.83 12.54
N THR A 108 -6.07 6.96 11.83
CA THR A 108 -5.53 7.06 10.46
C THR A 108 -4.01 6.94 10.43
N ILE A 109 -3.31 7.63 11.35
CA ILE A 109 -1.84 7.57 11.44
C ILE A 109 -1.37 6.17 11.84
N ASN A 110 -2.03 5.54 12.80
CA ASN A 110 -1.66 4.19 13.23
C ASN A 110 -1.88 3.17 12.12
N THR A 111 -3.01 3.24 11.41
CA THR A 111 -3.32 2.31 10.34
C THR A 111 -2.41 2.51 9.12
N ASN A 112 -2.16 3.74 8.68
CA ASN A 112 -1.42 3.99 7.44
C ASN A 112 0.09 4.08 7.65
N LEU A 113 0.55 4.85 8.64
CA LEU A 113 1.97 5.20 8.77
C LEU A 113 2.70 4.34 9.80
N ARG A 114 2.13 4.22 11.02
CA ARG A 114 2.76 3.40 12.07
C ARG A 114 2.83 1.93 11.65
N SER A 115 1.76 1.40 11.04
CA SER A 115 1.76 0.02 10.53
C SER A 115 2.81 -0.20 9.45
N THR A 116 3.02 0.77 8.55
CA THR A 116 4.10 0.72 7.54
C THR A 116 5.46 0.51 8.20
N PHE A 117 5.76 1.29 9.23
CA PHE A 117 7.01 1.12 10.00
C PHE A 117 7.10 -0.27 10.63
N ILE A 118 6.04 -0.75 11.29
CA ILE A 118 6.03 -2.06 11.97
C ILE A 118 6.23 -3.18 10.96
N THR A 119 5.50 -3.15 9.83
CA THR A 119 5.56 -4.15 8.77
C THR A 119 6.96 -4.25 8.17
N VAL A 120 7.55 -3.12 7.78
CA VAL A 120 8.90 -3.08 7.22
C VAL A 120 9.92 -3.55 8.26
N LYS A 121 9.83 -3.06 9.52
CA LYS A 121 10.71 -3.49 10.60
C LYS A 121 10.67 -5.00 10.82
N ALA A 122 9.49 -5.61 10.80
CA ALA A 122 9.31 -7.05 10.97
C ALA A 122 9.91 -7.86 9.80
N ALA A 123 9.89 -7.33 8.57
CA ALA A 123 10.42 -8.00 7.37
C ALA A 123 11.95 -7.97 7.27
N ILE A 124 12.61 -6.92 7.75
CA ILE A 124 14.07 -6.71 7.59
C ILE A 124 14.93 -7.93 7.97
N PRO A 125 14.73 -8.59 9.13
CA PRO A 125 15.57 -9.72 9.51
C PRO A 125 15.58 -10.85 8.47
N PHE A 126 14.47 -11.07 7.80
CA PHE A 126 14.30 -12.15 6.81
C PHE A 126 14.86 -11.80 5.43
N MET A 127 15.02 -10.50 5.14
CA MET A 127 15.51 -10.02 3.84
C MET A 127 17.02 -9.71 3.84
N LYS A 128 17.64 -9.44 4.99
CA LYS A 128 19.05 -9.00 5.09
C LYS A 128 20.05 -9.91 4.39
N ALA A 129 19.85 -11.22 4.42
CA ALA A 129 20.81 -12.18 3.89
C ALA A 129 20.80 -12.26 2.35
N LYS A 130 19.68 -11.98 1.71
CA LYS A 130 19.48 -12.20 0.26
C LYS A 130 19.14 -10.93 -0.52
N GLY A 131 18.81 -9.86 0.20
CA GLY A 131 18.23 -8.67 -0.40
C GLY A 131 16.75 -8.89 -0.74
N GLY A 132 16.18 -7.98 -1.53
CA GLY A 132 14.79 -8.05 -1.96
C GLY A 132 14.19 -6.70 -2.35
N SER A 133 12.87 -6.65 -2.46
CA SER A 133 12.14 -5.44 -2.81
C SER A 133 11.00 -5.17 -1.84
N ILE A 134 10.88 -3.93 -1.39
CA ILE A 134 9.77 -3.43 -0.60
C ILE A 134 9.06 -2.34 -1.42
N VAL A 135 7.75 -2.49 -1.62
CA VAL A 135 6.92 -1.48 -2.28
C VAL A 135 5.84 -1.02 -1.32
N ILE A 136 5.74 0.30 -1.13
CA ILE A 136 4.81 0.93 -0.19
C ILE A 136 3.75 1.69 -0.96
N THR A 137 2.46 1.43 -0.69
CA THR A 137 1.34 2.16 -1.28
C THR A 137 1.10 3.46 -0.51
N SER A 138 1.60 4.57 -1.08
CA SER A 138 1.29 5.93 -0.66
C SER A 138 0.06 6.47 -1.43
N SER A 139 0.07 7.72 -1.87
CA SER A 139 -1.00 8.37 -2.65
C SER A 139 -0.48 9.67 -3.26
N VAL A 140 -1.13 10.14 -4.32
CA VAL A 140 -0.98 11.53 -4.81
C VAL A 140 -1.33 12.56 -3.74
N ASN A 141 -2.22 12.22 -2.81
CA ASN A 141 -2.62 13.10 -1.68
C ASN A 141 -1.50 13.32 -0.66
N GLY A 142 -0.42 12.55 -0.71
CA GLY A 142 0.72 12.76 0.17
C GLY A 142 1.60 13.95 -0.22
N ASN A 143 1.63 14.35 -1.50
CA ASN A 143 2.60 15.33 -1.97
C ASN A 143 2.22 16.11 -3.24
N ARG A 144 1.08 15.86 -3.87
CA ARG A 144 0.65 16.55 -5.09
C ARG A 144 -0.75 17.13 -5.04
N ILE A 145 -1.74 16.37 -4.56
CA ILE A 145 -3.14 16.79 -4.52
C ILE A 145 -3.52 17.09 -3.08
N PHE A 146 -3.90 18.35 -2.81
CA PHE A 146 -4.38 18.82 -1.51
C PHE A 146 -5.78 19.45 -1.59
N SER A 147 -6.51 19.20 -2.68
CA SER A 147 -7.88 19.66 -2.89
C SER A 147 -8.94 18.77 -2.27
N ASN A 148 -8.55 17.66 -1.63
CA ASN A 148 -9.44 16.81 -0.84
C ASN A 148 -9.56 17.40 0.57
N PHE A 149 -10.45 18.37 0.71
CA PHE A 149 -10.66 19.10 1.96
C PHE A 149 -11.04 18.14 3.09
N GLY A 150 -10.52 18.41 4.28
CA GLY A 150 -10.74 17.54 5.45
C GLY A 150 -9.80 16.32 5.56
N ALA A 151 -9.11 15.92 4.51
CA ALA A 151 -8.24 14.74 4.49
C ALA A 151 -6.87 14.94 5.19
N THR A 152 -6.81 15.74 6.27
CA THR A 152 -5.55 16.16 6.90
C THR A 152 -4.75 14.96 7.42
N ALA A 153 -5.38 14.05 8.18
CA ALA A 153 -4.71 12.87 8.72
C ALA A 153 -4.25 11.92 7.61
N TYR A 154 -5.10 11.68 6.61
CA TYR A 154 -4.78 10.85 5.45
C TYR A 154 -3.57 11.39 4.69
N SER A 155 -3.62 12.66 4.24
CA SER A 155 -2.55 13.28 3.48
C SER A 155 -1.22 13.27 4.25
N THR A 156 -1.27 13.57 5.55
CA THR A 156 -0.08 13.50 6.42
C THR A 156 0.48 12.09 6.50
N SER A 157 -0.37 11.07 6.66
CA SER A 157 0.07 9.67 6.69
C SER A 157 0.76 9.25 5.39
N LYS A 158 0.19 9.66 4.24
CA LYS A 158 0.73 9.33 2.91
C LYS A 158 2.03 10.08 2.60
N ALA A 159 2.15 11.35 3.01
CA ALA A 159 3.42 12.10 2.96
C ALA A 159 4.49 11.44 3.84
N GLY A 160 4.12 11.00 5.04
CA GLY A 160 5.01 10.27 5.94
C GLY A 160 5.53 8.97 5.34
N GLN A 161 4.70 8.21 4.62
CA GLN A 161 5.11 6.98 3.92
C GLN A 161 6.15 7.27 2.82
N VAL A 162 6.04 8.39 2.09
CA VAL A 162 7.05 8.80 1.10
C VAL A 162 8.40 9.13 1.76
N ALA A 163 8.38 9.91 2.84
CA ALA A 163 9.59 10.22 3.60
C ALA A 163 10.23 8.97 4.19
N PHE A 164 9.41 8.08 4.79
CA PHE A 164 9.85 6.78 5.31
C PHE A 164 10.50 5.93 4.21
N THR A 165 9.91 5.86 3.03
CA THR A 165 10.46 5.12 1.87
C THR A 165 11.88 5.56 1.54
N LYS A 166 12.13 6.87 1.48
CA LYS A 166 13.46 7.43 1.14
C LYS A 166 14.51 7.08 2.19
N MET A 167 14.17 7.20 3.48
CA MET A 167 15.07 6.83 4.56
C MET A 167 15.33 5.33 4.62
N ALA A 168 14.28 4.51 4.52
CA ALA A 168 14.41 3.06 4.50
C ALA A 168 15.24 2.56 3.30
N ALA A 169 15.06 3.15 2.11
CA ALA A 169 15.84 2.82 0.93
C ALA A 169 17.34 3.05 1.14
N LEU A 170 17.71 4.18 1.77
CA LEU A 170 19.10 4.49 2.08
C LEU A 170 19.67 3.54 3.15
N GLU A 171 18.97 3.34 4.25
CA GLU A 171 19.42 2.50 5.37
C GLU A 171 19.54 1.02 4.98
N LEU A 172 18.67 0.52 4.09
CA LEU A 172 18.62 -0.88 3.71
C LEU A 172 19.45 -1.20 2.45
N SER A 173 20.00 -0.19 1.78
CA SER A 173 20.80 -0.36 0.56
C SER A 173 22.01 -1.29 0.74
N GLY A 174 22.68 -1.23 1.90
CA GLY A 174 23.81 -2.11 2.24
C GLY A 174 23.44 -3.60 2.31
N TYR A 175 22.15 -3.94 2.37
CA TYR A 175 21.64 -5.31 2.34
C TYR A 175 21.05 -5.71 0.98
N ASN A 176 21.22 -4.89 -0.06
CA ASN A 176 20.57 -5.07 -1.37
C ASN A 176 19.02 -5.13 -1.28
N ILE A 177 18.43 -4.43 -0.33
CA ILE A 177 16.99 -4.27 -0.20
C ILE A 177 16.62 -2.94 -0.83
N ARG A 178 15.82 -2.97 -1.89
CA ARG A 178 15.24 -1.79 -2.53
C ARG A 178 13.93 -1.43 -1.87
N VAL A 179 13.69 -0.14 -1.66
CA VAL A 179 12.42 0.35 -1.10
C VAL A 179 11.89 1.47 -1.97
N ASN A 180 10.68 1.33 -2.50
CA ASN A 180 10.04 2.34 -3.34
C ASN A 180 8.60 2.59 -2.89
N ALA A 181 8.08 3.79 -3.16
CA ALA A 181 6.68 4.11 -2.98
C ALA A 181 5.96 4.18 -4.32
N ILE A 182 4.73 3.72 -4.36
CA ILE A 182 3.77 4.03 -5.42
C ILE A 182 2.80 5.09 -4.91
N CYS A 183 2.41 6.02 -5.77
CA CYS A 183 1.46 7.09 -5.47
C CYS A 183 0.29 7.03 -6.45
N PRO A 184 -0.72 6.18 -6.18
CA PRO A 184 -1.91 6.12 -7.00
C PRO A 184 -2.73 7.42 -6.92
N GLY A 185 -3.38 7.78 -8.05
CA GLY A 185 -4.50 8.69 -8.08
C GLY A 185 -5.81 7.97 -7.75
N ALA A 186 -6.91 8.36 -8.39
CA ALA A 186 -8.18 7.68 -8.25
C ALA A 186 -8.14 6.28 -8.88
N ILE A 187 -8.27 5.25 -8.04
CA ILE A 187 -8.31 3.83 -8.43
C ILE A 187 -9.65 3.25 -7.96
N ALA A 188 -10.33 2.52 -8.83
CA ALA A 188 -11.59 1.86 -8.51
C ALA A 188 -11.39 0.74 -7.48
N THR A 189 -11.55 1.06 -6.21
CA THR A 189 -11.39 0.15 -5.06
C THR A 189 -12.48 0.39 -4.04
N ASN A 190 -12.53 -0.44 -3.00
CA ASN A 190 -13.45 -0.29 -1.88
C ASN A 190 -12.92 0.65 -0.78
N ILE A 191 -11.87 1.44 -1.03
CA ILE A 191 -11.26 2.31 0.00
C ILE A 191 -12.27 3.35 0.51
N ASP A 192 -13.22 3.77 -0.32
CA ASP A 192 -14.28 4.71 0.06
C ASP A 192 -15.15 4.18 1.21
N ALA A 193 -15.25 2.86 1.39
CA ALA A 193 -15.92 2.26 2.54
C ALA A 193 -15.24 2.56 3.88
N SER A 194 -13.98 3.01 3.85
CA SER A 194 -13.22 3.47 5.03
C SER A 194 -13.15 5.00 5.14
N THR A 195 -13.97 5.73 4.36
CA THR A 195 -14.02 7.19 4.37
C THR A 195 -15.28 7.66 5.09
N GLU A 196 -15.09 8.47 6.11
CA GLU A 196 -16.18 9.17 6.80
C GLU A 196 -16.01 10.67 6.52
N ILE A 197 -16.94 11.26 5.76
CA ILE A 197 -16.90 12.69 5.40
C ILE A 197 -17.94 13.41 6.24
N GLU A 198 -17.48 14.29 7.11
CA GLU A 198 -18.33 15.11 7.97
C GLU A 198 -18.94 16.28 7.19
N GLU A 199 -20.17 16.70 7.55
CA GLU A 199 -20.87 17.82 6.90
C GLU A 199 -20.08 19.13 7.02
N GLU A 200 -19.29 19.28 8.06
CA GLU A 200 -18.45 20.43 8.35
C GLU A 200 -17.38 20.70 7.28
N VAL A 201 -16.99 19.71 6.48
CA VAL A 201 -16.06 19.88 5.36
C VAL A 201 -16.53 20.98 4.39
N ALA A 202 -17.86 21.10 4.18
CA ALA A 202 -18.44 22.13 3.33
C ALA A 202 -18.10 23.57 3.77
N ARG A 203 -17.74 23.78 5.05
CA ARG A 203 -17.35 25.13 5.57
C ARG A 203 -15.95 25.57 5.11
N VAL A 204 -15.07 24.62 4.83
CA VAL A 204 -13.68 24.87 4.45
C VAL A 204 -13.42 24.57 2.98
N GLU A 205 -14.41 24.05 2.28
CA GLU A 205 -14.28 23.74 0.86
C GLU A 205 -14.13 25.04 0.03
N ILE A 206 -13.05 25.09 -0.75
CA ILE A 206 -12.83 26.15 -1.73
C ILE A 206 -13.31 25.63 -3.08
N PRO A 207 -14.35 26.23 -3.69
CA PRO A 207 -14.85 25.79 -4.97
C PRO A 207 -13.75 25.86 -6.05
N VAL A 208 -13.27 24.71 -6.50
CA VAL A 208 -12.27 24.61 -7.56
C VAL A 208 -12.97 24.13 -8.84
N LYS A 209 -12.80 24.90 -9.93
CA LYS A 209 -13.25 24.45 -11.24
C LYS A 209 -12.13 23.68 -11.91
N TYR A 210 -12.29 22.38 -11.97
CA TYR A 210 -11.39 21.54 -12.75
C TYR A 210 -11.69 21.70 -14.25
N PRO A 211 -10.66 21.57 -15.13
CA PRO A 211 -10.89 21.50 -16.57
C PRO A 211 -11.88 20.36 -16.92
N GLU A 212 -12.60 20.50 -18.04
CA GLU A 212 -13.56 19.47 -18.51
C GLU A 212 -12.93 18.06 -18.66
N ARG A 213 -11.60 17.97 -18.68
CA ARG A 213 -10.82 16.71 -18.72
C ARG A 213 -9.90 16.63 -17.50
N SER A 214 -10.51 16.52 -16.31
CA SER A 214 -9.75 16.38 -15.05
C SER A 214 -8.90 15.10 -14.97
N ARG A 215 -9.16 14.11 -15.82
CA ARG A 215 -8.35 12.89 -16.00
C ARG A 215 -7.75 12.90 -17.39
N PRO A 216 -6.54 13.42 -17.59
CA PRO A 216 -5.97 13.66 -18.92
C PRO A 216 -5.80 12.40 -19.75
N LEU A 217 -5.41 11.29 -19.09
CA LEU A 217 -5.23 10.01 -19.75
C LEU A 217 -6.52 9.17 -19.63
N LYS A 218 -7.22 8.93 -20.74
CA LYS A 218 -8.45 8.10 -20.87
C LYS A 218 -9.72 8.63 -20.22
N GLN A 219 -9.68 9.62 -19.36
CA GLN A 219 -10.82 10.19 -18.61
C GLN A 219 -11.58 9.17 -17.73
N GLU A 220 -10.93 8.06 -17.35
CA GLU A 220 -11.48 6.98 -16.54
C GLU A 220 -10.68 6.82 -15.24
N THR A 221 -11.33 6.33 -14.21
CA THR A 221 -10.67 5.90 -12.97
C THR A 221 -9.71 4.74 -13.28
N GLY A 222 -8.51 4.76 -12.71
CA GLY A 222 -7.58 3.64 -12.82
C GLY A 222 -8.16 2.36 -12.19
N VAL A 223 -7.63 1.21 -12.60
CA VAL A 223 -8.03 -0.09 -12.04
C VAL A 223 -6.90 -0.73 -11.23
N PRO A 224 -7.20 -1.56 -10.21
CA PRO A 224 -6.21 -2.18 -9.33
C PRO A 224 -5.10 -2.94 -10.09
N GLU A 225 -5.43 -3.58 -11.20
CA GLU A 225 -4.50 -4.36 -12.02
C GLU A 225 -3.39 -3.49 -12.64
N GLN A 226 -3.68 -2.22 -12.95
CA GLN A 226 -2.67 -1.28 -13.44
C GLN A 226 -1.64 -0.99 -12.35
N VAL A 227 -2.12 -0.82 -11.11
CA VAL A 227 -1.25 -0.61 -9.94
C VAL A 227 -0.44 -1.88 -9.65
N ALA A 228 -1.07 -3.05 -9.73
CA ALA A 228 -0.40 -4.33 -9.54
C ALA A 228 0.75 -4.53 -10.54
N ASN A 229 0.56 -4.20 -11.82
CA ASN A 229 1.61 -4.26 -12.83
C ASN A 229 2.83 -3.38 -12.47
N LEU A 230 2.59 -2.20 -11.91
CA LEU A 230 3.67 -1.31 -11.44
C LEU A 230 4.40 -1.92 -10.23
N VAL A 231 3.67 -2.51 -9.28
CA VAL A 231 4.27 -3.19 -8.12
C VAL A 231 5.14 -4.35 -8.57
N LEU A 232 4.68 -5.17 -9.50
CA LEU A 232 5.47 -6.26 -10.07
C LEU A 232 6.73 -5.73 -10.75
N PHE A 233 6.63 -4.70 -11.57
CA PHE A 233 7.80 -4.09 -12.20
C PHE A 233 8.82 -3.62 -11.15
N LEU A 234 8.40 -2.85 -10.14
CA LEU A 234 9.28 -2.35 -9.08
C LEU A 234 9.89 -3.49 -8.23
N SER A 235 9.21 -4.63 -8.17
CA SER A 235 9.69 -5.82 -7.45
C SER A 235 10.63 -6.69 -8.27
N SER A 236 10.68 -6.53 -9.60
CA SER A 236 11.48 -7.34 -10.52
C SER A 236 12.94 -6.93 -10.60
N GLU A 237 13.77 -7.78 -11.19
CA GLU A 237 15.17 -7.49 -11.50
C GLU A 237 15.31 -6.33 -12.52
N ALA A 238 14.30 -6.11 -13.37
CA ALA A 238 14.30 -4.99 -14.31
C ALA A 238 14.33 -3.61 -13.60
N ALA A 239 13.85 -3.55 -12.35
CA ALA A 239 13.92 -2.37 -11.49
C ALA A 239 15.14 -2.38 -10.55
N GLY A 240 16.17 -3.18 -10.82
CA GLY A 240 17.31 -3.44 -9.93
C GLY A 240 18.08 -2.20 -9.46
N ASN A 241 18.01 -1.09 -10.20
CA ASN A 241 18.64 0.19 -9.84
C ASN A 241 17.61 1.28 -9.44
N ILE A 242 16.37 0.90 -9.14
CA ILE A 242 15.32 1.81 -8.69
C ILE A 242 15.09 1.60 -7.19
N SER A 243 15.48 2.58 -6.36
CA SER A 243 15.29 2.56 -4.91
C SER A 243 15.17 3.99 -4.38
N GLY A 244 14.30 4.21 -3.40
CA GLY A 244 14.07 5.51 -2.77
C GLY A 244 13.22 6.46 -3.61
N THR A 245 12.54 5.97 -4.64
CA THR A 245 11.69 6.79 -5.49
C THR A 245 10.22 6.67 -5.13
N GLU A 246 9.47 7.68 -5.52
CA GLU A 246 8.01 7.69 -5.58
C GLU A 246 7.56 7.65 -7.05
N VAL A 247 6.71 6.69 -7.40
CA VAL A 247 6.19 6.52 -8.76
C VAL A 247 4.69 6.81 -8.78
N TYR A 248 4.31 7.81 -9.55
CA TYR A 248 2.91 8.21 -9.70
C TYR A 248 2.20 7.34 -10.73
N ILE A 249 1.00 6.92 -10.39
CA ILE A 249 0.11 6.16 -11.27
C ILE A 249 -1.30 6.74 -11.15
N ASP A 250 -1.50 7.89 -11.81
CA ASP A 250 -2.64 8.77 -11.65
C ASP A 250 -3.20 9.30 -12.99
N GLY A 251 -2.70 8.79 -14.11
CA GLY A 251 -3.12 9.26 -15.43
C GLY A 251 -2.82 10.75 -15.68
N ALA A 252 -1.82 11.32 -14.99
CA ALA A 252 -1.45 12.73 -15.00
C ALA A 252 -2.47 13.68 -14.34
N GLU A 253 -3.44 13.15 -13.57
CA GLU A 253 -4.47 13.93 -12.88
C GLU A 253 -3.84 14.96 -11.93
N SER A 254 -2.79 14.57 -11.21
CA SER A 254 -2.10 15.42 -10.23
C SER A 254 -1.25 16.54 -10.82
N LEU A 255 -1.22 16.70 -12.12
CA LEU A 255 -0.50 17.78 -12.82
C LEU A 255 -1.41 18.96 -13.23
N LEU A 256 -2.71 18.88 -12.97
CA LEU A 256 -3.71 19.90 -13.30
C LEU A 256 -4.03 20.79 -12.12
#